data_c1dd7c0faad2d28f9dc47abd9eabaca5
#
_entry.id   c1dd7c0faad2d28f9dc47abd9eabaca5
#
_cell.length_a   1.000
_cell.length_b   1.000
_cell.length_c   1.000
_cell.angle_alpha   90.00
_cell.angle_beta   90.00
_cell.angle_gamma   90.00
#
_symmetry.space_group_name_H-M   'P 1'
#
loop_
_entity.id
_entity.type
_entity.pdbx_description
1 polymer ?
#
loop_
_entity_poly.entity_id
_entity_poly.type
_entity_poly.pdbx_seq_one_letter_code
_entity_poly.pdbx_strand_id
1 'polypeptide(L)'
;GTWVTRLLPDLPVQPVRKIFAWFQADGRYSSKNNFPAFTGELPNGDQFYGFPAEDNELKIGKHNGGQLISSAQERTPFGSVATDGSESFSFLRNVLPGIGGCLHGASCTYDNTPDEDFIIDTLPGHPQTLLISGLSGHGFKFAPVLGEIAVQFTRGESPAFDLTPFSLARFQQ
;
A
#
# COMPACT_ATOMS: atom_id res chain seq x y z
N GLY A 1 -10.07 1.90 4.82
CA GLY A 1 -9.67 1.36 3.55
C GLY A 1 -10.85 1.15 2.61
N THR A 2 -10.82 0.08 1.87
CA THR A 2 -11.76 -0.25 0.76
C THR A 2 -13.25 -0.12 1.11
N TRP A 3 -13.60 -0.19 2.39
CA TRP A 3 -14.98 0.00 2.84
C TRP A 3 -15.55 1.38 2.46
N VAL A 4 -14.72 2.39 2.26
CA VAL A 4 -15.13 3.75 1.85
C VAL A 4 -15.91 3.74 0.53
N THR A 5 -15.59 2.84 -0.40
CA THR A 5 -16.29 2.74 -1.70
C THR A 5 -17.76 2.35 -1.57
N ARG A 6 -18.17 1.77 -0.44
CA ARG A 6 -19.57 1.45 -0.14
C ARG A 6 -20.34 2.64 0.43
N LEU A 7 -19.63 3.52 1.15
CA LEU A 7 -20.23 4.73 1.73
C LEU A 7 -20.31 5.85 0.70
N LEU A 8 -19.28 5.95 -0.13
CA LEU A 8 -19.04 7.03 -1.08
C LEU A 8 -18.67 6.42 -2.43
N PRO A 9 -19.65 5.89 -3.17
CA PRO A 9 -19.39 5.18 -4.43
C PRO A 9 -18.79 6.08 -5.52
N ASP A 10 -19.02 7.38 -5.45
CA ASP A 10 -18.48 8.37 -6.41
C ASP A 10 -17.09 8.87 -6.03
N LEU A 11 -16.52 8.39 -4.92
CA LEU A 11 -15.16 8.76 -4.53
C LEU A 11 -14.17 8.17 -5.53
N PRO A 12 -13.20 8.95 -6.06
CA PRO A 12 -12.22 8.48 -7.03
C PRO A 12 -11.15 7.59 -6.38
N VAL A 13 -11.59 6.48 -5.82
CA VAL A 13 -10.73 5.48 -5.16
C VAL A 13 -10.94 4.14 -5.83
N GLN A 14 -9.86 3.59 -6.37
CA GLN A 14 -9.84 2.27 -6.99
C GLN A 14 -9.17 1.27 -6.05
N PRO A 15 -9.93 0.33 -5.49
CA PRO A 15 -9.34 -0.77 -4.72
C PRO A 15 -8.53 -1.71 -5.63
N VAL A 16 -7.36 -2.12 -5.13
CA VAL A 16 -6.45 -3.00 -5.84
C VAL A 16 -6.02 -4.13 -4.90
N ARG A 17 -6.25 -5.38 -5.30
CA ARG A 17 -5.69 -6.53 -4.60
C ARG A 17 -4.19 -6.56 -4.82
N LYS A 18 -3.44 -6.52 -3.74
CA LYS A 18 -1.99 -6.63 -3.70
C LYS A 18 -1.60 -7.92 -3.00
N ILE A 19 -0.44 -8.43 -3.35
CA ILE A 19 0.16 -9.57 -2.66
C ILE A 19 1.54 -9.22 -2.15
N PHE A 20 1.94 -9.91 -1.09
CA PHE A 20 3.30 -9.98 -0.61
C PHE A 20 3.57 -11.39 -0.13
N ALA A 21 4.82 -11.82 -0.20
CA ALA A 21 5.17 -13.19 0.09
C ALA A 21 6.51 -13.28 0.82
N TRP A 22 6.75 -14.41 1.46
CA TRP A 22 7.99 -14.74 2.12
C TRP A 22 8.69 -15.85 1.34
N PHE A 23 9.99 -15.66 1.17
CA PHE A 23 10.85 -16.55 0.42
C PHE A 23 11.97 -17.06 1.32
N GLN A 24 12.36 -18.30 1.13
CA GLN A 24 13.50 -18.86 1.85
C GLN A 24 14.75 -18.04 1.55
N ALA A 25 15.44 -17.59 2.60
CA ALA A 25 16.65 -16.79 2.51
C ALA A 25 17.70 -17.30 3.51
N ASP A 26 18.97 -17.15 3.17
CA ASP A 26 20.04 -17.46 4.10
C ASP A 26 20.45 -16.25 4.95
N GLY A 27 21.39 -16.46 5.85
CA GLY A 27 21.83 -15.43 6.80
C GLY A 27 22.39 -14.16 6.17
N ARG A 28 22.78 -14.15 4.90
CA ARG A 28 23.27 -12.95 4.20
C ARG A 28 22.21 -11.86 4.16
N TYR A 29 20.95 -12.25 4.14
CA TYR A 29 19.80 -11.35 4.04
C TYR A 29 19.15 -11.06 5.39
N SER A 30 19.75 -11.49 6.49
CA SER A 30 19.22 -11.27 7.84
C SER A 30 19.51 -9.86 8.35
N SER A 31 18.58 -9.29 9.10
CA SER A 31 18.78 -8.07 9.89
C SER A 31 19.96 -8.17 10.86
N LYS A 32 20.22 -9.37 11.39
CA LYS A 32 21.36 -9.65 12.27
C LYS A 32 22.71 -9.44 11.57
N ASN A 33 22.75 -9.56 10.25
CA ASN A 33 23.91 -9.29 9.41
C ASN A 33 23.84 -7.92 8.72
N ASN A 34 23.02 -7.01 9.24
CA ASN A 34 22.83 -5.65 8.76
C ASN A 34 22.26 -5.56 7.33
N PHE A 35 21.54 -6.58 6.86
CA PHE A 35 20.81 -6.45 5.60
C PHE A 35 19.64 -5.47 5.79
N PRO A 36 19.51 -4.43 4.96
CA PRO A 36 18.50 -3.39 5.16
C PRO A 36 17.12 -3.79 4.61
N ALA A 37 16.08 -3.06 5.02
CA ALA A 37 14.89 -2.93 4.20
C ALA A 37 15.27 -2.21 2.91
N PHE A 38 14.65 -2.57 1.80
CA PHE A 38 15.02 -2.06 0.48
C PHE A 38 13.81 -1.77 -0.39
N THR A 39 14.01 -0.89 -1.34
CA THR A 39 13.15 -0.71 -2.50
C THR A 39 13.99 -0.90 -3.75
N GLY A 40 13.38 -1.41 -4.81
CA GLY A 40 14.03 -1.60 -6.10
C GLY A 40 13.06 -1.29 -7.23
N GLU A 41 13.54 -0.58 -8.23
CA GLU A 41 12.80 -0.30 -9.45
C GLU A 41 13.52 -0.93 -10.63
N LEU A 42 12.76 -1.60 -11.48
CA LEU A 42 13.25 -2.20 -12.71
C LEU A 42 13.12 -1.20 -13.89
N PRO A 43 13.90 -1.39 -14.98
CA PRO A 43 13.80 -0.51 -16.14
C PRO A 43 12.42 -0.42 -16.80
N ASN A 44 11.55 -1.38 -16.56
CA ASN A 44 10.16 -1.38 -17.03
C ASN A 44 9.20 -0.64 -16.08
N GLY A 45 9.72 -0.02 -15.02
CA GLY A 45 8.95 0.72 -14.02
C GLY A 45 8.34 -0.15 -12.91
N ASP A 46 8.58 -1.46 -12.90
CA ASP A 46 8.13 -2.31 -11.79
C ASP A 46 8.85 -1.97 -10.49
N GLN A 47 8.09 -1.70 -9.43
CA GLN A 47 8.61 -1.29 -8.13
C GLN A 47 8.38 -2.38 -7.09
N PHE A 48 9.47 -2.80 -6.46
CA PHE A 48 9.44 -3.80 -5.40
C PHE A 48 9.94 -3.20 -4.08
N TYR A 49 9.46 -3.74 -2.98
CA TYR A 49 9.96 -3.45 -1.64
C TYR A 49 10.15 -4.75 -0.87
N GLY A 50 11.17 -4.80 -0.05
CA GLY A 50 11.44 -5.98 0.77
C GLY A 50 12.02 -5.61 2.13
N PHE A 51 12.01 -6.61 3.00
CA PHE A 51 12.50 -6.51 4.36
C PHE A 51 13.55 -7.59 4.61
N PRO A 52 14.49 -7.36 5.56
CA PRO A 52 15.45 -8.36 5.95
C PRO A 52 14.79 -9.69 6.31
N ALA A 53 15.54 -10.78 6.12
CA ALA A 53 15.07 -12.07 6.54
C ALA A 53 15.05 -12.17 8.08
N GLU A 54 13.91 -12.58 8.60
CA GLU A 54 13.72 -13.05 9.96
C GLU A 54 13.42 -14.56 9.90
N ASP A 55 14.08 -15.34 10.76
CA ASP A 55 13.96 -16.80 10.77
C ASP A 55 14.15 -17.48 9.39
N ASN A 56 15.05 -16.92 8.58
CA ASN A 56 15.34 -17.33 7.20
C ASN A 56 14.18 -17.07 6.20
N GLU A 57 13.27 -16.19 6.49
CA GLU A 57 12.17 -15.79 5.63
C GLU A 57 12.28 -14.30 5.23
N LEU A 58 12.58 -14.03 3.96
CA LEU A 58 12.65 -12.69 3.40
C LEU A 58 11.29 -12.29 2.84
N LYS A 59 10.73 -11.20 3.34
CA LYS A 59 9.46 -10.65 2.86
C LYS A 59 9.65 -9.70 1.69
N ILE A 60 8.82 -9.84 0.66
CA ILE A 60 8.80 -8.93 -0.49
C ILE A 60 7.37 -8.73 -1.01
N GLY A 61 7.13 -7.56 -1.59
CA GLY A 61 5.92 -7.23 -2.35
C GLY A 61 6.23 -6.32 -3.53
N LYS A 62 5.35 -6.33 -4.53
CA LYS A 62 5.38 -5.36 -5.64
C LYS A 62 4.48 -4.18 -5.27
N HIS A 63 5.03 -2.96 -5.34
CA HIS A 63 4.31 -1.75 -4.93
C HIS A 63 3.29 -1.33 -5.97
N ASN A 64 3.66 -1.24 -7.24
CA ASN A 64 2.76 -0.88 -8.32
C ASN A 64 2.04 -2.09 -8.94
N GLY A 65 1.11 -1.87 -9.86
CA GLY A 65 0.28 -2.94 -10.44
C GLY A 65 -0.66 -3.60 -9.43
N GLY A 66 -0.98 -4.87 -9.65
CA GLY A 66 -1.93 -5.63 -8.85
C GLY A 66 -3.24 -5.88 -9.60
N GLN A 67 -4.24 -6.46 -8.95
CA GLN A 67 -5.53 -6.80 -9.53
C GLN A 67 -6.59 -5.79 -9.09
N LEU A 68 -7.24 -5.13 -10.05
CA LEU A 68 -8.37 -4.26 -9.75
C LEU A 68 -9.52 -5.10 -9.17
N ILE A 69 -10.12 -4.60 -8.11
CA ILE A 69 -11.30 -5.17 -7.47
C ILE A 69 -12.32 -4.06 -7.22
N SER A 70 -13.59 -4.40 -7.17
CA SER A 70 -14.66 -3.42 -6.93
C SER A 70 -14.97 -3.26 -5.44
N SER A 71 -14.61 -4.26 -4.63
CA SER A 71 -14.90 -4.25 -3.20
C SER A 71 -13.91 -5.11 -2.42
N ALA A 72 -13.86 -4.92 -1.10
CA ALA A 72 -13.03 -5.72 -0.21
C ALA A 72 -13.40 -7.22 -0.23
N GLN A 73 -14.65 -7.55 -0.55
CA GLN A 73 -15.16 -8.93 -0.62
C GLN A 73 -14.55 -9.71 -1.79
N GLU A 74 -14.14 -9.02 -2.86
CA GLU A 74 -13.49 -9.63 -4.02
C GLU A 74 -12.01 -9.96 -3.79
N ARG A 75 -11.44 -9.52 -2.67
CA ARG A 75 -10.06 -9.84 -2.33
C ARG A 75 -9.90 -11.32 -2.01
N THR A 76 -9.39 -12.07 -2.96
CA THR A 76 -9.07 -13.49 -2.76
C THR A 76 -7.78 -13.66 -1.95
N PRO A 77 -7.61 -14.74 -1.17
CA PRO A 77 -6.37 -15.07 -0.48
C PRO A 77 -5.19 -15.25 -1.44
N PHE A 78 -3.97 -15.19 -0.91
CA PHE A 78 -2.76 -15.60 -1.64
C PHE A 78 -2.87 -17.07 -2.05
N GLY A 79 -2.41 -17.39 -3.26
CA GLY A 79 -2.50 -18.73 -3.84
C GLY A 79 -3.81 -19.03 -4.59
N SER A 80 -4.80 -18.14 -4.53
CA SER A 80 -6.02 -18.27 -5.33
C SER A 80 -5.79 -17.97 -6.83
N VAL A 81 -4.71 -17.25 -7.14
CA VAL A 81 -4.32 -16.93 -8.51
C VAL A 81 -2.99 -17.60 -8.79
N ALA A 82 -2.92 -18.34 -9.89
CA ALA A 82 -1.74 -19.16 -10.23
C ALA A 82 -0.42 -18.34 -10.34
N THR A 83 -0.52 -17.05 -10.64
CA THR A 83 0.63 -16.15 -10.78
C THR A 83 1.00 -15.45 -9.46
N ASP A 84 0.30 -15.69 -8.36
CA ASP A 84 0.61 -15.07 -7.09
C ASP A 84 2.06 -15.39 -6.67
N GLY A 85 2.86 -14.34 -6.40
CA GLY A 85 4.26 -14.45 -6.02
C GLY A 85 5.26 -14.59 -7.19
N SER A 86 4.81 -14.87 -8.40
CA SER A 86 5.71 -15.14 -9.54
C SER A 86 6.59 -13.94 -9.92
N GLU A 87 6.03 -12.73 -9.94
CA GLU A 87 6.77 -11.50 -10.22
C GLU A 87 7.83 -11.22 -9.16
N SER A 88 7.45 -11.36 -7.87
CA SER A 88 8.38 -11.21 -6.74
C SER A 88 9.51 -12.24 -6.80
N PHE A 89 9.21 -13.48 -7.15
CA PHE A 89 10.21 -14.52 -7.30
C PHE A 89 11.15 -14.23 -8.46
N SER A 90 10.63 -13.79 -9.59
CA SER A 90 11.46 -13.40 -10.74
C SER A 90 12.41 -12.26 -10.40
N PHE A 91 11.91 -11.21 -9.71
CA PHE A 91 12.73 -10.11 -9.22
C PHE A 91 13.85 -10.62 -8.31
N LEU A 92 13.51 -11.41 -7.28
CA LEU A 92 14.47 -11.89 -6.29
C LEU A 92 15.59 -12.73 -6.92
N ARG A 93 15.25 -13.63 -7.83
CA ARG A 93 16.26 -14.47 -8.52
C ARG A 93 17.28 -13.64 -9.28
N ASN A 94 16.88 -12.50 -9.81
CA ASN A 94 17.76 -11.63 -10.60
C ASN A 94 18.60 -10.69 -9.74
N VAL A 95 18.10 -10.31 -8.55
CA VAL A 95 18.68 -9.24 -7.73
C VAL A 95 19.34 -9.76 -6.46
N LEU A 96 18.78 -10.82 -5.85
CA LEU A 96 19.27 -11.40 -4.59
C LEU A 96 19.68 -12.86 -4.78
N PRO A 97 20.95 -13.14 -5.10
CA PRO A 97 21.43 -14.50 -5.36
C PRO A 97 21.24 -15.44 -4.14
N GLY A 98 20.72 -16.65 -4.39
CA GLY A 98 20.56 -17.67 -3.38
C GLY A 98 19.24 -17.62 -2.60
N ILE A 99 18.30 -16.75 -3.01
CA ILE A 99 16.92 -16.82 -2.51
C ILE A 99 16.27 -18.11 -3.03
N GLY A 100 15.64 -18.83 -2.10
CA GLY A 100 14.93 -20.08 -2.36
C GLY A 100 13.48 -19.89 -2.79
N GLY A 101 12.67 -20.93 -2.63
CA GLY A 101 11.26 -20.93 -3.02
C GLY A 101 10.38 -20.05 -2.14
N CYS A 102 9.19 -19.74 -2.65
CA CYS A 102 8.14 -19.09 -1.89
C CYS A 102 7.65 -20.04 -0.79
N LEU A 103 7.64 -19.58 0.45
CA LEU A 103 7.19 -20.33 1.62
C LEU A 103 5.71 -20.13 1.87
N HIS A 104 5.27 -18.89 1.88
CA HIS A 104 3.87 -18.47 2.06
C HIS A 104 3.67 -17.04 1.57
N GLY A 105 2.43 -16.58 1.56
CA GLY A 105 2.10 -15.23 1.19
C GLY A 105 0.76 -14.79 1.75
N ALA A 106 0.46 -13.51 1.57
CA ALA A 106 -0.82 -12.94 1.94
C ALA A 106 -1.29 -11.92 0.90
N SER A 107 -2.58 -11.64 0.88
CA SER A 107 -3.15 -10.56 0.10
C SER A 107 -3.59 -9.40 0.99
N CYS A 108 -3.42 -8.20 0.49
CA CYS A 108 -3.95 -6.98 1.08
C CYS A 108 -4.67 -6.14 0.01
N THR A 109 -5.16 -4.98 0.40
CA THR A 109 -5.79 -4.04 -0.52
C THR A 109 -5.08 -2.71 -0.43
N TYR A 110 -4.75 -2.12 -1.58
CA TYR A 110 -4.50 -0.69 -1.70
C TYR A 110 -5.78 -0.02 -2.17
N ASP A 111 -6.00 1.19 -1.71
CA ASP A 111 -7.09 2.05 -2.14
C ASP A 111 -6.46 3.23 -2.86
N ASN A 112 -6.29 3.09 -4.18
CA ASN A 112 -5.54 4.04 -4.99
C ASN A 112 -6.46 5.16 -5.48
N THR A 113 -5.97 6.38 -5.39
CA THR A 113 -6.48 7.53 -6.10
C THR A 113 -5.87 7.60 -7.51
N PRO A 114 -6.43 8.37 -8.45
CA PRO A 114 -5.88 8.50 -9.80
C PRO A 114 -4.45 9.06 -9.87
N ASP A 115 -4.10 9.91 -8.91
CA ASP A 115 -2.78 10.56 -8.78
C ASP A 115 -1.89 9.91 -7.71
N GLU A 116 -2.40 8.87 -7.04
CA GLU A 116 -1.75 8.16 -5.93
C GLU A 116 -1.52 9.03 -4.68
N ASP A 117 -1.98 10.27 -4.65
CA ASP A 117 -1.97 11.14 -3.48
C ASP A 117 -3.20 10.90 -2.58
N PHE A 118 -3.06 11.20 -1.29
CA PHE A 118 -4.11 10.98 -0.29
C PHE A 118 -5.32 11.87 -0.52
N ILE A 119 -6.46 11.45 0.03
CA ILE A 119 -7.63 12.31 0.22
C ILE A 119 -7.70 12.67 1.70
N ILE A 120 -7.61 13.97 1.99
CA ILE A 120 -7.78 14.55 3.33
C ILE A 120 -8.66 15.79 3.17
N ASP A 121 -9.97 15.63 3.35
CA ASP A 121 -10.94 16.70 3.08
C ASP A 121 -12.18 16.51 3.95
N THR A 122 -13.03 17.52 3.99
CA THR A 122 -14.38 17.37 4.51
C THR A 122 -15.31 16.78 3.46
N LEU A 123 -16.25 15.96 3.91
CA LEU A 123 -17.20 15.33 3.01
C LEU A 123 -18.17 16.38 2.43
N PRO A 124 -18.36 16.44 1.10
CA PRO A 124 -19.31 17.36 0.48
C PRO A 124 -20.72 17.23 1.09
N GLY A 125 -21.29 18.35 1.52
CA GLY A 125 -22.58 18.39 2.22
C GLY A 125 -22.55 18.00 3.70
N HIS A 126 -21.39 17.56 4.20
CA HIS A 126 -21.20 17.15 5.60
C HIS A 126 -19.90 17.73 6.18
N PRO A 127 -19.83 19.06 6.42
CA PRO A 127 -18.59 19.73 6.82
C PRO A 127 -18.05 19.30 8.19
N GLN A 128 -18.85 18.57 9.00
CA GLN A 128 -18.41 18.00 10.27
C GLN A 128 -17.76 16.60 10.10
N THR A 129 -17.68 16.07 8.89
CA THR A 129 -17.11 14.76 8.61
C THR A 129 -15.77 14.92 7.90
N LEU A 130 -14.68 14.58 8.58
CA LEU A 130 -13.36 14.48 7.98
C LEU A 130 -13.23 13.13 7.27
N LEU A 131 -12.82 13.16 6.02
CA LEU A 131 -12.45 12.00 5.22
C LEU A 131 -10.94 11.91 5.09
N ILE A 132 -10.36 10.81 5.55
CA ILE A 132 -8.97 10.42 5.29
C ILE A 132 -9.03 9.08 4.57
N SER A 133 -8.73 9.06 3.28
CA SER A 133 -8.87 7.88 2.42
C SER A 133 -7.90 7.92 1.24
N GLY A 134 -7.95 6.89 0.39
CA GLY A 134 -7.13 6.85 -0.81
C GLY A 134 -5.63 6.92 -0.50
N LEU A 135 -5.17 6.18 0.53
CA LEU A 135 -3.76 6.27 0.97
C LEU A 135 -2.79 5.52 0.06
N SER A 136 -3.26 4.98 -1.06
CA SER A 136 -2.50 4.47 -2.21
C SER A 136 -1.32 3.54 -1.83
N GLY A 137 -1.51 2.74 -0.76
CA GLY A 137 -0.53 1.76 -0.29
C GLY A 137 0.67 2.31 0.48
N HIS A 138 0.77 3.62 0.72
CA HIS A 138 1.92 4.22 1.40
C HIS A 138 1.58 5.12 2.60
N GLY A 139 0.34 5.08 3.09
CA GLY A 139 -0.14 5.93 4.19
C GLY A 139 0.36 5.57 5.58
N PHE A 140 0.81 4.34 5.83
CA PHE A 140 1.14 3.88 7.18
C PHE A 140 2.18 4.77 7.89
N LYS A 141 3.24 5.18 7.19
CA LYS A 141 4.28 6.05 7.74
C LYS A 141 3.77 7.45 8.14
N PHE A 142 2.60 7.85 7.64
CA PHE A 142 1.97 9.14 7.96
C PHE A 142 0.92 9.05 9.08
N ALA A 143 0.68 7.88 9.66
CA ALA A 143 -0.32 7.70 10.69
C ALA A 143 -0.26 8.72 11.85
N PRO A 144 0.94 9.11 12.37
CA PRO A 144 1.01 10.12 13.43
C PRO A 144 0.49 11.49 12.99
N VAL A 145 0.90 11.98 11.81
CA VAL A 145 0.47 13.29 11.32
C VAL A 145 -1.01 13.27 10.89
N LEU A 146 -1.50 12.17 10.32
CA LEU A 146 -2.92 12.02 10.00
C LEU A 146 -3.78 12.04 11.28
N GLY A 147 -3.27 11.44 12.36
CA GLY A 147 -3.90 11.50 13.68
C GLY A 147 -3.94 12.93 14.25
N GLU A 148 -2.86 13.69 14.09
CA GLU A 148 -2.81 15.10 14.51
C GLU A 148 -3.83 15.95 13.75
N ILE A 149 -3.89 15.81 12.42
CA ILE A 149 -4.88 16.49 11.57
C ILE A 149 -6.31 16.16 12.04
N ALA A 150 -6.59 14.87 12.32
CA ALA A 150 -7.90 14.46 12.79
C ALA A 150 -8.27 15.09 14.16
N VAL A 151 -7.31 15.21 15.08
CA VAL A 151 -7.52 15.87 16.36
C VAL A 151 -7.79 17.36 16.18
N GLN A 152 -7.00 18.06 15.36
CA GLN A 152 -7.21 19.48 15.05
C GLN A 152 -8.61 19.71 14.45
N PHE A 153 -9.01 18.88 13.51
CA PHE A 153 -10.35 18.94 12.92
C PHE A 153 -11.45 18.79 13.99
N THR A 154 -11.35 17.80 14.88
CA THR A 154 -12.37 17.59 15.93
C THR A 154 -12.45 18.73 16.94
N ARG A 155 -11.38 19.52 17.08
CA ARG A 155 -11.32 20.71 17.95
C ARG A 155 -11.76 21.99 17.24
N GLY A 156 -12.04 21.92 15.94
CA GLY A 156 -12.33 23.11 15.13
C GLY A 156 -11.11 24.02 14.92
N GLU A 157 -9.91 23.45 15.06
CA GLU A 157 -8.64 24.14 14.83
C GLU A 157 -8.27 24.05 13.35
N SER A 158 -7.54 25.05 12.84
CA SER A 158 -6.97 24.98 11.50
C SER A 158 -5.84 23.96 11.46
N PRO A 159 -5.74 23.13 10.41
CA PRO A 159 -4.62 22.21 10.26
C PRO A 159 -3.27 22.94 10.26
N ALA A 160 -2.26 22.34 10.89
CA ALA A 160 -0.90 22.86 10.91
C ALA A 160 -0.21 22.73 9.53
N PHE A 161 -0.79 21.95 8.62
CA PHE A 161 -0.26 21.67 7.28
C PHE A 161 -1.20 22.18 6.20
N ASP A 162 -0.65 22.53 5.05
CA ASP A 162 -1.45 22.81 3.87
C ASP A 162 -2.08 21.52 3.32
N LEU A 163 -3.38 21.39 3.43
CA LEU A 163 -4.15 20.23 2.95
C LEU A 163 -4.72 20.43 1.54
N THR A 164 -4.51 21.59 0.92
CA THR A 164 -5.01 21.90 -0.43
C THR A 164 -4.67 20.84 -1.48
N PRO A 165 -3.43 20.28 -1.51
CA PRO A 165 -3.07 19.21 -2.45
C PRO A 165 -3.85 17.91 -2.26
N PHE A 166 -4.46 17.71 -1.09
CA PHE A 166 -5.18 16.49 -0.73
C PHE A 166 -6.70 16.64 -0.78
N SER A 167 -7.20 17.78 -1.28
CA SER A 167 -8.63 18.05 -1.35
C SER A 167 -9.31 17.25 -2.46
N LEU A 168 -10.60 16.96 -2.29
CA LEU A 168 -11.45 16.32 -3.32
C LEU A 168 -11.63 17.20 -4.56
N ALA A 169 -11.51 18.52 -4.41
CA ALA A 169 -11.67 19.47 -5.51
C ALA A 169 -10.67 19.22 -6.66
N ARG A 170 -9.50 18.62 -6.39
CA ARG A 170 -8.49 18.31 -7.42
C ARG A 170 -8.96 17.31 -8.48
N PHE A 171 -10.02 16.54 -8.20
CA PHE A 171 -10.60 15.58 -9.13
C PHE A 171 -11.81 16.11 -9.91
N GLN A 172 -12.21 17.37 -9.67
CA GLN A 172 -13.40 17.98 -10.29
C GLN A 172 -13.08 18.81 -11.54
N GLN A 173 -11.96 18.53 -12.23
CA GLN A 173 -11.56 19.23 -13.46
C GLN A 173 -12.19 18.60 -14.69
#